data_cc0adbd1cfc4efe33fbd431dc15a33e7
#
_entry.id   cc0adbd1cfc4efe33fbd431dc15a33e7
#
_cell.length_a   1.000
_cell.length_b   1.000
_cell.length_c   1.000
_cell.angle_alpha   90.00
_cell.angle_beta   90.00
_cell.angle_gamma   90.00
#
_symmetry.space_group_name_H-M   'P 1'
#
loop_
_entity.id
_entity.type
_entity.pdbx_description
1 polymer ?
#
loop_
_entity_poly.entity_id
_entity_poly.type
_entity_poly.pdbx_seq_one_letter_code
_entity_poly.pdbx_strand_id
1 'polypeptide(L)'
;MNRTTRLFILLAAIVIAIQPALATEPKGYYNKALGKSDENLMSALCSTIRSHKEVSYSSGLLNAFAIADVDNQGYIIDIYSNCRYRPSDNGSSASHVGEGYNREHSFPRSWFGGAVSPMNTDVFHVYPTDIKVNSQRDNDPYGVCANGTRLTYGSYVAKGKSGPCTYPGYSGTVFEPDDEYKGDLARTYFYMATCYKNELPSWPGSPQLDYTTNKYKAFSTWTINMLMEWTRLDPVSDKEIKRNEAIYGIQGNRNPFIDHPELAEYIWGNLQGQPWNGSGGEIPATITAPANGSTFDMDTTIVGTQLHYTVTVKGNGLTKWLSLSMSDNVNFYVSAVAFNPADVNSGTSFVISFTAEKAGTFENSITLSNDEVTTTFTITATADDQGVTPPPVETGDITEDWEGCTTGGYWTKQVQGNAFLWYFRDAGIWDDSMSHGERSCRLGKTSNSAISMLESVEDVTAIGFYATCFGNDSDAELSVSYSTDNGSSWYGLDVVTVTRGALQQYILEVESSWPLRFGISQVSGSRVIIDDITIYRHVEEKWPKGDVNHDGEVNIADVNAIIDVILSGNSDNNCDVNDDAEVNIADVNSVIDIILGS
;
A
#
# COMPACT_ATOMS: atom_id res chain seq x y z
N MET A 1 -57.56 30.18 -31.17
CA MET A 1 -56.22 29.64 -31.29
C MET A 1 -55.39 30.27 -30.17
N ASN A 2 -55.26 29.59 -29.05
CA ASN A 2 -54.54 30.10 -27.89
C ASN A 2 -53.35 29.18 -27.60
N ARG A 3 -52.19 29.71 -27.72
CA ARG A 3 -50.95 29.09 -27.23
C ARG A 3 -50.69 29.58 -25.81
N THR A 4 -50.92 28.69 -24.86
CA THR A 4 -50.56 28.89 -23.44
C THR A 4 -49.08 28.57 -23.22
N THR A 5 -48.28 29.57 -23.00
CA THR A 5 -46.87 29.48 -22.60
C THR A 5 -46.85 29.07 -21.13
N ARG A 6 -46.36 27.87 -20.81
CA ARG A 6 -46.08 27.46 -19.43
C ARG A 6 -44.71 27.93 -19.01
N LEU A 7 -44.71 28.90 -18.11
CA LEU A 7 -43.52 29.39 -17.40
C LEU A 7 -43.13 28.36 -16.33
N PHE A 8 -42.01 27.65 -16.52
CA PHE A 8 -41.40 26.82 -15.47
C PHE A 8 -40.56 27.74 -14.55
N ILE A 9 -41.06 28.01 -13.37
CA ILE A 9 -40.29 28.64 -12.29
C ILE A 9 -39.45 27.52 -11.66
N LEU A 10 -38.14 27.54 -11.90
CA LEU A 10 -37.17 26.70 -11.21
C LEU A 10 -36.97 27.29 -9.81
N LEU A 11 -37.56 26.70 -8.79
CA LEU A 11 -37.23 26.98 -7.38
C LEU A 11 -35.89 26.27 -7.09
N ALA A 12 -34.79 27.01 -7.17
CA ALA A 12 -33.53 26.57 -6.61
C ALA A 12 -33.64 26.69 -5.07
N ALA A 13 -33.90 25.60 -4.40
CA ALA A 13 -33.75 25.52 -2.94
C ALA A 13 -32.25 25.63 -2.63
N ILE A 14 -31.82 26.82 -2.21
CA ILE A 14 -30.51 26.99 -1.57
C ILE A 14 -30.62 26.28 -0.22
N VAL A 15 -30.14 25.06 -0.14
CA VAL A 15 -29.85 24.40 1.14
C VAL A 15 -28.62 25.12 1.70
N ILE A 16 -28.86 26.14 2.50
CA ILE A 16 -27.83 26.67 3.39
C ILE A 16 -27.61 25.56 4.40
N ALA A 17 -26.56 24.75 4.18
CA ALA A 17 -26.02 23.90 5.22
C ALA A 17 -25.57 24.86 6.33
N ILE A 18 -26.34 24.95 7.42
CA ILE A 18 -25.87 25.54 8.65
C ILE A 18 -24.78 24.60 9.15
N GLN A 19 -23.54 24.86 8.76
CA GLN A 19 -22.40 24.26 9.43
C GLN A 19 -22.51 24.72 10.90
N PRO A 20 -22.48 23.81 11.89
CA PRO A 20 -22.35 24.22 13.26
C PRO A 20 -21.14 25.14 13.34
N ALA A 21 -21.30 26.32 13.95
CA ALA A 21 -20.18 27.22 14.16
C ALA A 21 -19.11 26.43 14.89
N LEU A 22 -18.02 26.09 14.21
CA LEU A 22 -16.85 25.49 14.82
C LEU A 22 -16.43 26.43 15.92
N ALA A 23 -16.27 25.92 17.15
CA ALA A 23 -15.80 26.71 18.26
C ALA A 23 -14.46 27.32 17.85
N THR A 24 -14.45 28.63 17.77
CA THR A 24 -13.25 29.35 17.34
C THR A 24 -12.39 29.65 18.56
N GLU A 25 -11.09 29.53 18.39
CA GLU A 25 -10.12 29.97 19.40
C GLU A 25 -10.43 31.40 19.86
N PRO A 26 -10.16 31.78 21.14
CA PRO A 26 -10.31 33.14 21.58
C PRO A 26 -9.47 34.08 20.74
N LYS A 27 -10.05 35.23 20.37
CA LYS A 27 -9.38 36.23 19.55
C LYS A 27 -7.99 36.58 20.09
N GLY A 28 -6.95 36.35 19.29
CA GLY A 28 -5.57 36.67 19.63
C GLY A 28 -4.90 35.66 20.56
N TYR A 29 -5.48 34.48 20.77
CA TYR A 29 -4.91 33.45 21.65
C TYR A 29 -3.48 33.07 21.27
N TYR A 30 -3.19 32.97 19.97
CA TYR A 30 -1.87 32.65 19.46
C TYR A 30 -1.05 33.84 18.96
N ASN A 31 -1.39 35.10 19.30
CA ASN A 31 -0.68 36.29 18.82
C ASN A 31 0.83 36.29 19.10
N LYS A 32 1.25 35.64 20.20
CA LYS A 32 2.69 35.51 20.53
C LYS A 32 3.48 34.68 19.51
N ALA A 33 2.79 33.79 18.80
CA ALA A 33 3.38 32.90 17.80
C ALA A 33 3.51 33.53 16.41
N LEU A 34 2.76 34.62 16.14
CA LEU A 34 2.78 35.29 14.83
C LEU A 34 4.20 35.79 14.48
N GLY A 35 4.60 35.53 13.23
CA GLY A 35 5.90 35.91 12.69
C GLY A 35 7.10 35.10 13.27
N LYS A 36 6.84 34.02 14.02
CA LYS A 36 7.88 33.15 14.57
C LYS A 36 8.05 31.90 13.72
N SER A 37 9.24 31.33 13.74
CA SER A 37 9.61 30.06 13.10
C SER A 37 10.31 29.14 14.09
N ASP A 38 10.33 27.84 13.79
CA ASP A 38 11.16 26.83 14.44
C ASP A 38 11.07 26.86 15.99
N GLU A 39 12.21 26.91 16.66
CA GLU A 39 12.28 26.97 18.13
C GLU A 39 11.58 28.17 18.74
N ASN A 40 11.64 29.33 18.07
CA ASN A 40 10.97 30.55 18.55
C ASN A 40 9.44 30.40 18.48
N LEU A 41 8.93 29.76 17.42
CA LEU A 41 7.52 29.42 17.27
C LEU A 41 7.08 28.47 18.39
N MET A 42 7.79 27.36 18.57
CA MET A 42 7.49 26.38 19.63
C MET A 42 7.55 27.02 21.04
N SER A 43 8.51 27.91 21.30
CA SER A 43 8.63 28.63 22.57
C SER A 43 7.48 29.60 22.81
N ALA A 44 6.99 30.28 21.77
CA ALA A 44 5.84 31.16 21.85
C ALA A 44 4.55 30.37 22.10
N LEU A 45 4.35 29.25 21.43
CA LEU A 45 3.24 28.32 21.70
C LEU A 45 3.32 27.77 23.11
N CYS A 46 4.47 27.27 23.56
CA CYS A 46 4.70 26.84 24.95
C CYS A 46 4.27 27.92 25.95
N SER A 47 4.73 29.16 25.78
CA SER A 47 4.35 30.26 26.67
C SER A 47 2.85 30.59 26.70
N THR A 48 2.13 30.20 25.66
CA THR A 48 0.68 30.41 25.54
C THR A 48 -0.09 29.30 26.25
N ILE A 49 0.32 28.03 26.12
CA ILE A 49 -0.49 26.88 26.53
C ILE A 49 -0.02 26.22 27.83
N ARG A 50 1.19 26.47 28.33
CA ARG A 50 1.74 25.76 29.49
C ARG A 50 1.07 26.10 30.83
N SER A 51 0.48 27.27 30.95
CA SER A 51 -0.21 27.68 32.15
C SER A 51 -1.68 27.28 32.06
N HIS A 52 -2.00 26.12 32.60
CA HIS A 52 -3.33 25.57 32.62
C HIS A 52 -3.73 25.10 34.04
N LYS A 53 -5.03 24.94 34.26
CA LYS A 53 -5.56 24.46 35.52
C LYS A 53 -5.39 22.94 35.59
N GLU A 54 -4.77 22.46 36.66
CA GLU A 54 -4.70 21.04 36.95
C GLU A 54 -6.05 20.50 37.44
N VAL A 55 -6.43 19.29 36.97
CA VAL A 55 -7.56 18.55 37.52
C VAL A 55 -7.08 17.44 38.44
N SER A 56 -7.93 16.97 39.36
CA SER A 56 -7.53 15.86 40.23
C SER A 56 -7.49 14.55 39.45
N TYR A 57 -6.50 13.68 39.75
CA TYR A 57 -6.33 12.39 39.11
C TYR A 57 -7.54 11.46 39.23
N SER A 58 -8.22 11.49 40.39
CA SER A 58 -9.37 10.61 40.66
C SER A 58 -10.65 11.12 40.00
N SER A 59 -11.30 12.09 40.62
CA SER A 59 -12.62 12.60 40.17
C SER A 59 -12.49 13.63 39.03
N GLY A 60 -11.40 14.41 38.98
CA GLY A 60 -11.23 15.46 38.00
C GLY A 60 -11.11 14.90 36.57
N LEU A 61 -10.28 13.89 36.36
CA LEU A 61 -10.13 13.21 35.05
C LEU A 61 -11.42 12.50 34.63
N LEU A 62 -12.11 11.79 35.55
CA LEU A 62 -13.37 11.12 35.22
C LEU A 62 -14.46 12.11 34.82
N ASN A 63 -14.54 13.26 35.51
CA ASN A 63 -15.46 14.33 35.13
C ASN A 63 -15.10 14.96 33.79
N ALA A 64 -13.81 15.11 33.50
CA ALA A 64 -13.35 15.59 32.21
C ALA A 64 -13.75 14.65 31.08
N PHE A 65 -13.59 13.35 31.25
CA PHE A 65 -14.01 12.33 30.25
C PHE A 65 -15.52 12.36 29.99
N ALA A 66 -16.33 12.53 31.07
CA ALA A 66 -17.78 12.62 30.91
C ALA A 66 -18.25 13.89 30.16
N ILE A 67 -17.37 14.87 29.96
CA ILE A 67 -17.64 16.10 29.21
C ILE A 67 -16.98 16.08 27.84
N ALA A 68 -15.71 15.71 27.77
CA ALA A 68 -14.86 15.84 26.56
C ALA A 68 -14.82 14.59 25.69
N ASP A 69 -15.02 13.41 26.29
CA ASP A 69 -14.80 12.12 25.64
C ASP A 69 -16.08 11.26 25.59
N VAL A 70 -17.22 11.86 25.29
CA VAL A 70 -18.50 11.16 25.13
C VAL A 70 -19.13 11.43 23.79
N ASP A 71 -19.79 10.39 23.25
CA ASP A 71 -20.60 10.50 22.05
C ASP A 71 -21.95 11.21 22.30
N ASN A 72 -22.71 11.47 21.25
CA ASN A 72 -24.03 12.12 21.34
C ASN A 72 -25.08 11.30 22.12
N GLN A 73 -24.77 10.04 22.46
CA GLN A 73 -25.62 9.17 23.28
C GLN A 73 -25.12 9.04 24.73
N GLY A 74 -24.04 9.75 25.06
CA GLY A 74 -23.42 9.78 26.38
C GLY A 74 -22.61 8.53 26.73
N TYR A 75 -22.08 7.81 25.69
CA TYR A 75 -21.11 6.78 25.90
C TYR A 75 -19.68 7.30 25.71
N ILE A 76 -18.77 6.78 26.52
CA ILE A 76 -17.34 7.04 26.40
C ILE A 76 -16.85 6.71 24.99
N ILE A 77 -16.10 7.61 24.40
CA ILE A 77 -15.35 7.40 23.14
C ILE A 77 -14.04 6.72 23.53
N ASP A 78 -14.01 5.39 23.37
CA ASP A 78 -12.82 4.59 23.63
C ASP A 78 -11.98 4.51 22.35
N ILE A 79 -10.79 5.11 22.38
CA ILE A 79 -9.89 5.13 21.22
C ILE A 79 -9.18 3.81 20.98
N TYR A 80 -9.29 2.84 21.91
CA TYR A 80 -8.56 1.55 21.84
C TYR A 80 -9.45 0.34 21.61
N SER A 81 -10.78 0.49 21.69
CA SER A 81 -11.67 -0.63 21.45
C SER A 81 -13.01 -0.23 20.82
N ASN A 82 -13.78 -1.24 20.39
CA ASN A 82 -15.16 -1.06 19.94
C ASN A 82 -16.18 -1.10 21.10
N CYS A 83 -15.71 -1.09 22.34
CA CYS A 83 -16.56 -1.18 23.51
C CYS A 83 -17.31 0.14 23.77
N ARG A 84 -18.48 0.01 24.37
CA ARG A 84 -19.33 1.15 24.71
C ARG A 84 -19.53 1.21 26.22
N TYR A 85 -18.89 2.16 26.85
CA TYR A 85 -18.93 2.37 28.30
C TYR A 85 -19.77 3.59 28.66
N ARG A 86 -20.46 3.56 29.80
CA ARG A 86 -20.96 4.76 30.45
C ARG A 86 -19.86 5.40 31.29
N PRO A 87 -19.92 6.69 31.59
CA PRO A 87 -18.97 7.33 32.50
C PRO A 87 -18.82 6.64 33.87
N SER A 88 -19.85 5.89 34.30
CA SER A 88 -19.85 5.09 35.54
C SER A 88 -19.03 3.81 35.45
N ASP A 89 -18.71 3.32 34.25
CA ASP A 89 -18.11 1.98 34.03
C ASP A 89 -16.58 2.04 34.14
N ASN A 90 -16.05 3.02 34.87
CA ASN A 90 -14.60 3.09 35.12
C ASN A 90 -14.17 2.04 36.16
N GLY A 91 -13.00 1.49 35.96
CA GLY A 91 -12.45 0.43 36.81
C GLY A 91 -10.93 0.53 36.99
N SER A 92 -10.35 -0.42 37.72
CA SER A 92 -8.91 -0.48 37.99
C SER A 92 -8.23 -1.72 37.39
N SER A 93 -9.00 -2.75 37.05
CA SER A 93 -8.48 -4.01 36.49
C SER A 93 -9.55 -4.68 35.62
N ALA A 94 -9.11 -5.44 34.62
CA ALA A 94 -9.95 -6.24 33.74
C ALA A 94 -9.25 -7.55 33.37
N SER A 95 -10.02 -8.63 33.25
CA SER A 95 -9.53 -9.93 32.78
C SER A 95 -9.51 -9.98 31.26
N HIS A 96 -10.48 -9.34 30.61
CA HIS A 96 -10.63 -9.31 29.16
C HIS A 96 -11.16 -7.95 28.67
N VAL A 97 -11.17 -7.73 27.38
CA VAL A 97 -11.75 -6.55 26.71
C VAL A 97 -13.25 -6.49 27.01
N GLY A 98 -13.77 -5.31 27.30
CA GLY A 98 -15.20 -5.08 27.55
C GLY A 98 -15.61 -5.02 29.02
N GLU A 99 -14.70 -5.11 29.98
CA GLU A 99 -15.02 -5.07 31.43
C GLU A 99 -14.98 -3.67 32.06
N GLY A 100 -14.66 -2.64 31.29
CA GLY A 100 -14.64 -1.26 31.75
C GLY A 100 -13.48 -0.47 31.16
N TYR A 101 -13.46 0.82 31.49
CA TYR A 101 -12.42 1.73 31.03
C TYR A 101 -11.61 2.32 32.19
N ASN A 102 -10.39 2.79 31.90
CA ASN A 102 -9.59 3.54 32.86
C ASN A 102 -8.86 4.71 32.17
N ARG A 103 -7.86 5.27 32.84
CA ARG A 103 -7.09 6.43 32.40
C ARG A 103 -5.88 5.98 31.64
N GLU A 104 -5.90 6.11 30.34
CA GLU A 104 -4.75 5.92 29.45
C GLU A 104 -3.93 7.20 29.38
N HIS A 105 -2.66 7.12 29.73
CA HIS A 105 -1.68 8.16 29.43
C HIS A 105 -1.07 7.87 28.07
N SER A 106 -1.65 8.42 27.01
CA SER A 106 -1.20 8.19 25.64
C SER A 106 0.30 8.54 25.47
N PHE A 107 0.77 9.55 26.17
CA PHE A 107 2.19 9.80 26.42
C PHE A 107 2.54 9.18 27.78
N PRO A 108 3.26 8.04 27.84
CA PRO A 108 3.42 7.23 29.04
C PRO A 108 4.01 7.98 30.22
N ARG A 109 3.46 7.73 31.39
CA ARG A 109 3.93 8.35 32.65
C ARG A 109 5.39 8.08 32.94
N SER A 110 5.89 6.90 32.61
CA SER A 110 7.30 6.52 32.78
C SER A 110 8.26 7.42 32.02
N TRP A 111 7.81 8.01 30.92
CA TRP A 111 8.64 8.86 30.08
C TRP A 111 8.90 10.24 30.69
N PHE A 112 8.00 10.73 31.56
CA PHE A 112 8.17 11.99 32.29
C PHE A 112 8.34 11.83 33.82
N GLY A 113 8.69 10.62 34.27
CA GLY A 113 9.09 10.38 35.67
C GLY A 113 7.97 9.91 36.61
N GLY A 114 6.82 9.46 36.08
CA GLY A 114 5.73 8.87 36.87
C GLY A 114 4.57 9.84 37.14
N ALA A 115 4.04 9.86 38.35
CA ALA A 115 2.90 10.71 38.71
C ALA A 115 3.31 12.18 38.97
N VAL A 116 3.94 12.82 37.97
CA VAL A 116 4.46 14.18 38.08
C VAL A 116 3.44 15.18 37.52
N SER A 117 3.06 16.16 38.35
CA SER A 117 2.19 17.29 37.92
C SER A 117 2.99 18.33 37.14
N PRO A 118 2.33 19.03 36.19
CA PRO A 118 0.94 18.90 35.78
C PRO A 118 0.66 17.78 34.80
N MET A 119 1.71 17.16 34.19
CA MET A 119 1.60 16.14 33.12
C MET A 119 0.67 14.99 33.50
N ASN A 120 0.73 14.52 34.76
CA ASN A 120 -0.05 13.35 35.21
C ASN A 120 -1.57 13.50 35.06
N THR A 121 -2.06 14.73 34.94
CA THR A 121 -3.50 15.02 34.90
C THR A 121 -3.91 15.95 33.76
N ASP A 122 -3.01 16.17 32.80
CA ASP A 122 -3.33 16.96 31.62
C ASP A 122 -4.26 16.18 30.69
N VAL A 123 -5.51 16.67 30.59
CA VAL A 123 -6.58 15.98 29.85
C VAL A 123 -6.26 15.82 28.37
N PHE A 124 -5.38 16.65 27.79
CA PHE A 124 -5.04 16.51 26.37
C PHE A 124 -4.37 15.19 26.02
N HIS A 125 -3.61 14.59 26.93
CA HIS A 125 -2.97 13.30 26.66
C HIS A 125 -3.50 12.14 27.50
N VAL A 126 -4.45 12.41 28.40
CA VAL A 126 -5.10 11.34 29.16
C VAL A 126 -6.47 11.05 28.56
N TYR A 127 -6.66 9.80 28.14
CA TYR A 127 -7.87 9.34 27.47
C TYR A 127 -8.59 8.24 28.28
N PRO A 128 -9.91 8.14 28.17
CA PRO A 128 -10.61 6.95 28.66
C PRO A 128 -10.46 5.81 27.64
N THR A 129 -9.88 4.69 28.06
CA THR A 129 -9.71 3.52 27.18
C THR A 129 -10.02 2.22 27.90
N ASP A 130 -10.37 1.17 27.15
CA ASP A 130 -10.54 -0.18 27.69
C ASP A 130 -9.35 -0.57 28.56
N ILE A 131 -9.64 -1.07 29.76
CA ILE A 131 -8.62 -1.40 30.78
C ILE A 131 -7.65 -2.46 30.26
N LYS A 132 -8.16 -3.49 29.56
CA LYS A 132 -7.35 -4.60 29.10
C LYS A 132 -6.44 -4.21 27.95
N VAL A 133 -6.96 -3.39 27.03
CA VAL A 133 -6.16 -2.89 25.89
C VAL A 133 -5.12 -1.88 26.37
N ASN A 134 -5.46 -1.01 27.32
CA ASN A 134 -4.49 -0.14 27.98
C ASN A 134 -3.36 -0.95 28.64
N SER A 135 -3.72 -2.03 29.36
CA SER A 135 -2.72 -2.94 29.96
C SER A 135 -1.87 -3.66 28.92
N GLN A 136 -2.38 -3.96 27.71
CA GLN A 136 -1.61 -4.53 26.62
C GLN A 136 -0.63 -3.52 26.04
N ARG A 137 -1.09 -2.28 25.85
CA ARG A 137 -0.25 -1.20 25.33
C ARG A 137 0.92 -0.89 26.28
N ASP A 138 0.67 -0.92 27.58
CA ASP A 138 1.65 -0.61 28.65
C ASP A 138 2.36 0.73 28.38
N ASN A 139 3.68 0.72 28.30
CA ASN A 139 4.50 1.90 27.97
C ASN A 139 5.12 1.81 26.56
N ASP A 140 4.67 0.89 25.74
CA ASP A 140 5.16 0.73 24.39
C ASP A 140 4.96 2.01 23.58
N PRO A 141 5.94 2.42 22.76
CA PRO A 141 5.77 3.54 21.84
C PRO A 141 4.62 3.27 20.86
N TYR A 142 3.98 4.32 20.38
CA TYR A 142 3.14 4.18 19.19
C TYR A 142 4.02 3.90 17.97
N GLY A 143 3.51 3.07 17.05
CA GLY A 143 4.23 2.70 15.85
C GLY A 143 3.36 1.96 14.85
N VAL A 144 3.96 1.44 13.80
CA VAL A 144 3.32 0.60 12.78
C VAL A 144 3.84 -0.81 12.93
N CYS A 145 2.97 -1.81 12.99
CA CYS A 145 3.34 -3.22 13.07
C CYS A 145 2.50 -4.08 12.13
N ALA A 146 3.13 -4.88 11.25
CA ALA A 146 2.42 -5.69 10.27
C ALA A 146 1.63 -6.84 10.92
N ASN A 147 2.24 -7.56 11.87
CA ASN A 147 1.69 -8.77 12.50
C ASN A 147 1.48 -8.57 14.02
N GLY A 148 0.76 -7.50 14.38
CA GLY A 148 0.48 -7.20 15.79
C GLY A 148 -0.63 -8.07 16.38
N THR A 149 -0.52 -8.39 17.67
CA THR A 149 -1.57 -9.07 18.44
C THR A 149 -2.70 -8.09 18.78
N ARG A 150 -3.91 -8.41 18.35
CA ARG A 150 -5.15 -7.69 18.67
C ARG A 150 -5.96 -8.48 19.71
N LEU A 151 -6.35 -7.83 20.79
CA LEU A 151 -7.17 -8.49 21.82
C LEU A 151 -8.64 -8.57 21.38
N THR A 152 -9.28 -9.69 21.68
CA THR A 152 -10.71 -9.93 21.45
C THR A 152 -11.33 -10.69 22.60
N TYR A 153 -12.62 -10.45 22.87
CA TYR A 153 -13.44 -11.24 23.79
C TYR A 153 -14.91 -11.17 23.42
N GLY A 154 -15.47 -12.28 22.94
CA GLY A 154 -16.83 -12.28 22.37
C GLY A 154 -16.93 -11.35 21.16
N SER A 155 -17.83 -10.36 21.23
CA SER A 155 -18.00 -9.31 20.22
C SER A 155 -17.11 -8.08 20.44
N TYR A 156 -16.38 -8.03 21.55
CA TYR A 156 -15.49 -6.91 21.87
C TYR A 156 -14.13 -7.11 21.20
N VAL A 157 -13.66 -6.07 20.56
CA VAL A 157 -12.42 -6.09 19.77
C VAL A 157 -11.60 -4.84 20.07
N ALA A 158 -10.32 -5.03 20.39
CA ALA A 158 -9.39 -3.91 20.43
C ALA A 158 -9.27 -3.29 19.03
N LYS A 159 -9.28 -1.97 18.93
CA LYS A 159 -8.99 -1.25 17.68
C LYS A 159 -7.49 -1.25 17.37
N GLY A 160 -6.65 -1.10 18.40
CA GLY A 160 -5.19 -1.20 18.27
C GLY A 160 -4.64 -2.62 18.34
N LYS A 161 -3.35 -2.76 18.08
CA LYS A 161 -2.58 -4.03 18.13
C LYS A 161 -1.15 -3.77 18.59
N SER A 162 -0.51 -4.75 19.28
CA SER A 162 0.90 -4.67 19.70
C SER A 162 1.75 -5.66 18.94
N GLY A 163 2.93 -5.25 18.49
CA GLY A 163 3.86 -6.13 17.78
C GLY A 163 5.19 -5.45 17.45
N PRO A 164 6.11 -6.16 16.78
CA PRO A 164 7.37 -5.60 16.32
C PRO A 164 7.13 -4.44 15.35
N CYS A 165 7.86 -3.35 15.55
CA CYS A 165 7.75 -2.18 14.68
C CYS A 165 8.25 -2.49 13.26
N THR A 166 7.47 -2.08 12.27
CA THR A 166 7.84 -2.16 10.84
C THR A 166 8.13 -0.79 10.24
N TYR A 167 7.89 0.29 11.00
CA TYR A 167 8.24 1.64 10.53
C TYR A 167 9.75 1.83 10.53
N PRO A 168 10.36 2.38 9.45
CA PRO A 168 11.81 2.53 9.35
C PRO A 168 12.42 3.35 10.49
N GLY A 169 13.52 2.87 11.06
CA GLY A 169 14.29 3.57 12.09
C GLY A 169 14.04 3.11 13.53
N TYR A 170 13.14 2.16 13.76
CA TYR A 170 12.93 1.50 15.05
C TYR A 170 12.55 0.03 14.87
N SER A 171 13.03 -0.85 15.76
CA SER A 171 12.81 -2.30 15.67
C SER A 171 12.25 -2.94 16.95
N GLY A 172 11.90 -2.14 17.96
CA GLY A 172 11.31 -2.62 19.21
C GLY A 172 9.80 -2.90 19.07
N THR A 173 9.18 -3.34 20.17
CA THR A 173 7.72 -3.47 20.25
C THR A 173 7.04 -2.10 20.22
N VAL A 174 5.91 -2.03 19.51
CA VAL A 174 5.07 -0.84 19.42
C VAL A 174 3.60 -1.22 19.56
N PHE A 175 2.80 -0.23 19.94
CA PHE A 175 1.35 -0.31 19.82
C PHE A 175 0.91 0.51 18.60
N GLU A 176 0.25 -0.13 17.64
CA GLU A 176 -0.35 0.54 16.50
C GLU A 176 -1.83 0.83 16.80
N PRO A 177 -2.23 2.10 16.93
CA PRO A 177 -3.63 2.48 17.09
C PRO A 177 -4.41 2.27 15.78
N ASP A 178 -5.73 2.37 15.86
CA ASP A 178 -6.60 2.43 14.68
C ASP A 178 -6.28 3.67 13.84
N ASP A 179 -6.44 3.56 12.52
CA ASP A 179 -6.13 4.64 11.59
C ASP A 179 -6.93 5.92 11.89
N GLU A 180 -8.17 5.78 12.38
CA GLU A 180 -9.05 6.87 12.82
C GLU A 180 -8.46 7.76 13.94
N TYR A 181 -7.45 7.25 14.68
CA TYR A 181 -6.86 7.95 15.83
C TYR A 181 -5.37 8.25 15.68
N LYS A 182 -4.77 7.91 14.55
CA LYS A 182 -3.33 8.14 14.32
C LYS A 182 -2.99 9.63 14.36
N GLY A 183 -3.77 10.44 13.66
CA GLY A 183 -3.62 11.91 13.67
C GLY A 183 -3.92 12.53 15.03
N ASP A 184 -4.99 12.08 15.70
CA ASP A 184 -5.35 12.53 17.06
C ASP A 184 -4.17 12.37 18.03
N LEU A 185 -3.53 11.19 18.01
CA LEU A 185 -2.40 10.85 18.87
C LEU A 185 -1.13 11.60 18.46
N ALA A 186 -0.90 11.81 17.17
CA ALA A 186 0.21 12.62 16.69
C ALA A 186 0.08 14.08 17.18
N ARG A 187 -1.09 14.69 17.05
CA ARG A 187 -1.37 16.05 17.56
C ARG A 187 -1.28 16.14 19.08
N THR A 188 -1.60 15.06 19.77
CA THR A 188 -1.39 14.94 21.22
C THR A 188 0.10 14.92 21.59
N TYR A 189 0.92 14.20 20.84
CA TYR A 189 2.38 14.16 21.06
C TYR A 189 3.02 15.52 20.78
N PHE A 190 2.63 16.19 19.71
CA PHE A 190 3.08 17.56 19.41
C PHE A 190 2.68 18.54 20.50
N TYR A 191 1.47 18.40 21.06
CA TYR A 191 1.04 19.18 22.20
C TYR A 191 1.95 18.94 23.42
N MET A 192 2.19 17.69 23.81
CA MET A 192 3.04 17.35 24.96
C MET A 192 4.45 17.90 24.80
N ALA A 193 5.05 17.73 23.63
CA ALA A 193 6.38 18.27 23.33
C ALA A 193 6.41 19.80 23.40
N THR A 194 5.34 20.48 23.00
CA THR A 194 5.26 21.93 22.99
C THR A 194 4.90 22.50 24.36
N CYS A 195 3.89 21.96 25.02
CA CYS A 195 3.44 22.42 26.32
C CYS A 195 4.54 22.29 27.39
N TYR A 196 5.25 21.17 27.34
CA TYR A 196 6.28 20.79 28.31
C TYR A 196 7.70 20.90 27.75
N LYS A 197 7.92 21.78 26.76
CA LYS A 197 9.22 22.02 26.13
C LYS A 197 10.35 22.23 27.14
N ASN A 198 10.08 22.94 28.24
CA ASN A 198 11.08 23.30 29.24
C ASN A 198 11.40 22.15 30.20
N GLU A 199 10.46 21.27 30.46
CA GLU A 199 10.57 20.11 31.35
C GLU A 199 11.17 18.89 30.64
N LEU A 200 10.92 18.76 29.35
CA LEU A 200 11.32 17.66 28.46
C LEU A 200 12.81 17.22 28.62
N PRO A 201 13.82 18.13 28.67
CA PRO A 201 15.21 17.73 28.80
C PRO A 201 15.55 17.04 30.12
N SER A 202 14.68 17.10 31.12
CA SER A 202 14.85 16.45 32.43
C SER A 202 14.11 15.12 32.55
N TRP A 203 13.35 14.71 31.53
CA TRP A 203 12.57 13.48 31.57
C TRP A 203 13.45 12.23 31.40
N PRO A 204 13.07 11.08 31.98
CA PRO A 204 13.79 9.82 31.79
C PRO A 204 13.95 9.41 30.34
N GLY A 205 13.00 9.80 29.49
CA GLY A 205 13.06 9.52 28.05
C GLY A 205 12.34 8.25 27.61
N SER A 206 12.37 8.02 26.32
CA SER A 206 11.83 6.84 25.65
C SER A 206 12.49 6.69 24.27
N PRO A 207 12.28 5.56 23.56
CA PRO A 207 12.77 5.41 22.17
C PRO A 207 12.23 6.47 21.19
N GLN A 208 11.11 7.11 21.51
CA GLN A 208 10.50 8.15 20.67
C GLN A 208 11.09 9.53 20.91
N LEU A 209 11.83 9.74 22.02
CA LEU A 209 12.35 11.04 22.43
C LEU A 209 13.84 11.15 22.14
N ASP A 210 14.25 12.27 21.57
CA ASP A 210 15.68 12.61 21.35
C ASP A 210 15.93 14.09 21.64
N TYR A 211 16.54 14.35 22.80
CA TYR A 211 16.93 15.70 23.24
C TYR A 211 18.37 16.06 22.89
N THR A 212 19.15 15.10 22.40
CA THR A 212 20.59 15.26 22.20
C THR A 212 20.92 15.86 20.85
N THR A 213 20.24 15.37 19.81
CA THR A 213 20.47 15.80 18.42
C THR A 213 19.55 16.95 18.01
N ASN A 214 18.30 16.97 18.50
CA ASN A 214 17.29 17.96 18.15
C ASN A 214 16.64 18.59 19.40
N LYS A 215 17.38 19.46 20.09
CA LYS A 215 17.02 20.00 21.41
C LYS A 215 15.57 20.52 21.54
N TYR A 216 15.03 21.20 20.50
CA TYR A 216 13.66 21.71 20.56
C TYR A 216 12.65 20.77 19.90
N LYS A 217 13.07 19.89 18.97
CA LYS A 217 12.16 18.99 18.25
C LYS A 217 11.68 17.82 19.08
N ALA A 218 12.33 17.53 20.19
CA ALA A 218 11.93 16.57 21.20
C ALA A 218 11.94 15.09 20.79
N PHE A 219 11.65 14.77 19.54
CA PHE A 219 11.44 13.42 19.05
C PHE A 219 12.61 12.91 18.20
N SER A 220 12.82 11.59 18.22
CA SER A 220 13.70 10.91 17.29
C SER A 220 13.23 11.06 15.83
N THR A 221 14.15 10.93 14.87
CA THR A 221 13.82 11.14 13.45
C THR A 221 12.70 10.23 12.96
N TRP A 222 12.72 8.93 13.34
CA TRP A 222 11.67 8.00 12.94
C TRP A 222 10.29 8.40 13.51
N THR A 223 10.26 8.88 14.75
CA THR A 223 9.03 9.36 15.40
C THR A 223 8.48 10.60 14.69
N ILE A 224 9.35 11.59 14.38
CA ILE A 224 8.91 12.78 13.63
C ILE A 224 8.30 12.38 12.30
N ASN A 225 8.99 11.54 11.53
CA ASN A 225 8.52 11.12 10.21
C ASN A 225 7.15 10.42 10.30
N MET A 226 6.99 9.50 11.24
CA MET A 226 5.73 8.77 11.47
C MET A 226 4.60 9.69 11.93
N LEU A 227 4.83 10.55 12.93
CA LEU A 227 3.80 11.45 13.44
C LEU A 227 3.36 12.48 12.38
N MET A 228 4.29 13.01 11.60
CA MET A 228 3.98 13.90 10.47
C MET A 228 3.17 13.18 9.39
N GLU A 229 3.50 11.94 9.08
CA GLU A 229 2.72 11.11 8.16
C GLU A 229 1.30 10.89 8.69
N TRP A 230 1.15 10.50 9.95
CA TRP A 230 -0.15 10.29 10.60
C TRP A 230 -1.02 11.56 10.61
N THR A 231 -0.43 12.72 10.89
CA THR A 231 -1.15 14.00 10.88
C THR A 231 -1.70 14.35 9.50
N ARG A 232 -1.00 13.97 8.44
CA ARG A 232 -1.42 14.20 7.05
C ARG A 232 -2.48 13.22 6.58
N LEU A 233 -2.41 11.96 7.03
CA LEU A 233 -3.36 10.89 6.68
C LEU A 233 -4.67 10.99 7.44
N ASP A 234 -4.62 11.45 8.69
CA ASP A 234 -5.77 11.60 9.58
C ASP A 234 -5.90 13.08 10.02
N PRO A 235 -6.56 13.93 9.22
CA PRO A 235 -6.74 15.34 9.51
C PRO A 235 -7.68 15.54 10.72
N VAL A 236 -7.65 16.76 11.27
CA VAL A 236 -8.46 17.12 12.45
C VAL A 236 -9.94 16.83 12.23
N SER A 237 -10.51 16.05 13.13
CA SER A 237 -11.91 15.64 13.11
C SER A 237 -12.81 16.55 13.96
N ASP A 238 -14.12 16.54 13.68
CA ASP A 238 -15.12 17.21 14.53
C ASP A 238 -15.06 16.76 15.99
N LYS A 239 -14.69 15.51 16.23
CA LYS A 239 -14.49 14.94 17.58
C LYS A 239 -13.35 15.64 18.30
N GLU A 240 -12.21 15.86 17.66
CA GLU A 240 -11.08 16.56 18.25
C GLU A 240 -11.37 18.03 18.51
N ILE A 241 -12.07 18.71 17.59
CA ILE A 241 -12.49 20.12 17.77
C ILE A 241 -13.38 20.24 19.00
N LYS A 242 -14.38 19.38 19.15
CA LYS A 242 -15.28 19.35 20.32
C LYS A 242 -14.51 19.05 21.60
N ARG A 243 -13.57 18.10 21.55
CA ARG A 243 -12.71 17.76 22.69
C ARG A 243 -11.82 18.91 23.09
N ASN A 244 -11.19 19.60 22.16
CA ASN A 244 -10.32 20.76 22.38
C ASN A 244 -11.12 21.91 23.08
N GLU A 245 -12.34 22.17 22.62
CA GLU A 245 -13.22 23.17 23.23
C GLU A 245 -13.64 22.78 24.65
N ALA A 246 -14.04 21.54 24.86
CA ALA A 246 -14.40 21.01 26.16
C ALA A 246 -13.24 21.11 27.17
N ILE A 247 -12.04 20.73 26.76
CA ILE A 247 -10.83 20.80 27.60
C ILE A 247 -10.44 22.25 27.87
N TYR A 248 -10.63 23.17 26.91
CA TYR A 248 -10.44 24.60 27.15
C TYR A 248 -11.34 25.10 28.30
N GLY A 249 -12.61 24.68 28.33
CA GLY A 249 -13.49 24.97 29.43
C GLY A 249 -13.06 24.39 30.79
N ILE A 250 -12.36 23.27 30.79
CA ILE A 250 -11.88 22.53 31.97
C ILE A 250 -10.53 23.06 32.48
N GLN A 251 -9.53 23.14 31.58
CA GLN A 251 -8.13 23.45 31.90
C GLN A 251 -7.74 24.91 31.59
N GLY A 252 -8.43 25.57 30.67
CA GLY A 252 -8.15 26.94 30.26
C GLY A 252 -7.07 27.09 29.21
N ASN A 253 -6.56 25.98 28.63
CA ASN A 253 -5.65 25.97 27.50
C ASN A 253 -6.20 25.14 26.35
N ARG A 254 -5.59 25.28 25.19
CA ARG A 254 -5.98 24.61 23.93
C ARG A 254 -4.81 23.83 23.35
N ASN A 255 -5.10 22.81 22.55
CA ASN A 255 -4.10 22.15 21.72
C ASN A 255 -3.93 22.94 20.42
N PRO A 256 -2.79 23.61 20.21
CA PRO A 256 -2.56 24.41 19.00
C PRO A 256 -2.53 23.58 17.71
N PHE A 257 -2.24 22.29 17.79
CA PHE A 257 -2.19 21.40 16.63
C PHE A 257 -3.57 20.85 16.25
N ILE A 258 -4.61 21.14 17.05
CA ILE A 258 -6.02 20.95 16.67
C ILE A 258 -6.58 22.25 16.08
N ASP A 259 -6.28 23.42 16.69
CA ASP A 259 -6.72 24.71 16.19
C ASP A 259 -6.03 25.10 14.87
N HIS A 260 -4.74 24.80 14.76
CA HIS A 260 -3.85 25.12 13.66
C HIS A 260 -2.95 23.92 13.34
N PRO A 261 -3.49 22.86 12.71
CA PRO A 261 -2.75 21.63 12.45
C PRO A 261 -1.50 21.86 11.58
N GLU A 262 -1.49 22.89 10.75
CA GLU A 262 -0.34 23.32 9.97
C GLU A 262 0.89 23.68 10.81
N LEU A 263 0.73 24.06 12.08
CA LEU A 263 1.84 24.37 12.98
C LEU A 263 2.86 23.23 13.10
N ALA A 264 2.39 21.97 12.94
CA ALA A 264 3.29 20.82 12.91
C ALA A 264 4.30 20.92 11.75
N GLU A 265 3.86 21.41 10.59
CA GLU A 265 4.74 21.61 9.42
C GLU A 265 5.79 22.69 9.66
N TYR A 266 5.48 23.73 10.41
CA TYR A 266 6.43 24.80 10.73
C TYR A 266 7.48 24.38 11.77
N ILE A 267 7.19 23.38 12.61
CA ILE A 267 8.10 22.95 13.68
C ILE A 267 8.86 21.67 13.28
N TRP A 268 8.18 20.67 12.69
CA TRP A 268 8.73 19.35 12.38
C TRP A 268 8.72 18.98 10.90
N GLY A 269 7.91 19.69 10.08
CA GLY A 269 7.66 19.33 8.69
C GLY A 269 8.31 20.24 7.65
N ASN A 270 7.61 20.48 6.57
CA ASN A 270 8.14 21.10 5.36
C ASN A 270 8.21 22.64 5.41
N LEU A 271 7.59 23.28 6.40
CA LEU A 271 7.58 24.74 6.55
C LEU A 271 8.60 25.25 7.60
N GLN A 272 9.57 24.39 7.98
CA GLN A 272 10.65 24.82 8.90
C GLN A 272 11.40 26.02 8.31
N GLY A 273 11.80 26.96 9.18
CA GLY A 273 12.43 28.20 8.79
C GLY A 273 11.47 29.29 8.32
N GLN A 274 10.23 28.98 8.02
CA GLN A 274 9.23 29.96 7.62
C GLN A 274 8.50 30.56 8.82
N PRO A 275 8.18 31.86 8.83
CA PRO A 275 7.39 32.48 9.89
C PRO A 275 5.91 32.10 9.78
N TRP A 276 5.30 31.65 10.87
CA TRP A 276 3.86 31.41 10.92
C TRP A 276 3.08 32.73 11.09
N ASN A 277 2.12 32.99 10.21
CA ASN A 277 1.38 34.26 10.15
C ASN A 277 -0.11 34.14 10.56
N GLY A 278 -0.49 33.07 11.27
CA GLY A 278 -1.86 32.90 11.80
C GLY A 278 -2.86 32.35 10.80
N SER A 279 -2.46 32.06 9.58
CA SER A 279 -3.20 31.29 8.59
C SER A 279 -2.32 30.13 8.15
N GLY A 280 -2.94 29.00 7.80
CA GLY A 280 -2.19 27.90 7.20
C GLY A 280 -1.41 28.44 6.00
N GLY A 281 -0.09 28.48 6.10
CA GLY A 281 0.72 28.70 4.91
C GLY A 281 0.35 27.59 3.94
N GLU A 282 0.20 27.91 2.67
CA GLU A 282 0.13 26.87 1.65
C GLU A 282 1.38 25.99 1.82
N ILE A 283 1.19 24.71 2.11
CA ILE A 283 2.28 23.75 2.08
C ILE A 283 2.72 23.71 0.61
N PRO A 284 3.94 24.17 0.27
CA PRO A 284 4.36 24.14 -1.13
C PRO A 284 4.26 22.71 -1.63
N ALA A 285 3.55 22.50 -2.72
CA ALA A 285 3.51 21.21 -3.36
C ALA A 285 4.93 20.78 -3.73
N THR A 286 5.31 19.56 -3.35
CA THR A 286 6.63 19.01 -3.64
C THR A 286 6.50 17.54 -4.01
N ILE A 287 7.34 17.06 -4.93
CA ILE A 287 7.53 15.64 -5.20
C ILE A 287 8.84 15.24 -4.51
N THR A 288 8.76 14.25 -3.63
CA THR A 288 9.91 13.75 -2.85
C THR A 288 10.48 12.46 -3.43
N ALA A 289 9.68 11.72 -4.22
CA ALA A 289 10.11 10.59 -5.02
C ALA A 289 9.28 10.52 -6.32
N PRO A 290 9.89 10.23 -7.48
CA PRO A 290 11.34 10.19 -7.70
C PRO A 290 11.98 11.57 -7.54
N ALA A 291 13.27 11.60 -7.16
CA ALA A 291 14.00 12.86 -7.04
C ALA A 291 14.19 13.50 -8.42
N ASN A 292 14.03 14.83 -8.50
CA ASN A 292 14.24 15.56 -9.75
C ASN A 292 15.67 15.35 -10.27
N GLY A 293 15.79 14.97 -11.54
CA GLY A 293 17.07 14.68 -12.20
C GLY A 293 17.67 13.31 -11.85
N SER A 294 16.96 12.44 -11.13
CA SER A 294 17.43 11.07 -10.89
C SER A 294 17.40 10.23 -12.17
N THR A 295 18.26 9.23 -12.23
CA THR A 295 18.30 8.24 -13.31
C THR A 295 18.13 6.85 -12.72
N PHE A 296 17.29 6.03 -13.36
CA PHE A 296 17.07 4.63 -13.03
C PHE A 296 17.47 3.77 -14.23
N ASP A 297 18.10 2.64 -13.97
CA ASP A 297 18.49 1.68 -14.97
C ASP A 297 17.60 0.43 -14.87
N MET A 298 16.99 0.03 -15.99
CA MET A 298 16.19 -1.18 -16.09
C MET A 298 17.01 -2.43 -16.41
N ASP A 299 18.34 -2.28 -16.46
CA ASP A 299 19.27 -3.33 -16.89
C ASP A 299 19.21 -3.64 -18.41
N THR A 300 19.85 -4.76 -18.78
CA THR A 300 19.99 -5.22 -20.15
C THR A 300 19.01 -6.35 -20.42
N THR A 301 18.36 -6.33 -21.58
CA THR A 301 17.49 -7.39 -22.08
C THR A 301 17.89 -7.80 -23.49
N ILE A 302 17.24 -8.82 -24.04
CA ILE A 302 17.35 -9.21 -25.45
C ILE A 302 16.28 -8.47 -26.26
N VAL A 303 16.59 -8.11 -27.50
CA VAL A 303 15.62 -7.52 -28.45
C VAL A 303 14.32 -8.33 -28.45
N GLY A 304 13.19 -7.65 -28.34
CA GLY A 304 11.85 -8.24 -28.26
C GLY A 304 11.43 -8.71 -26.88
N THR A 305 12.32 -8.75 -25.89
CA THR A 305 11.97 -9.13 -24.51
C THR A 305 11.63 -7.91 -23.69
N GLN A 306 10.53 -7.99 -22.93
CA GLN A 306 10.02 -6.90 -22.12
C GLN A 306 10.69 -6.84 -20.76
N LEU A 307 11.10 -5.65 -20.33
CA LEU A 307 11.53 -5.32 -18.96
C LEU A 307 10.45 -4.49 -18.23
N HIS A 308 10.41 -4.63 -16.92
CA HIS A 308 9.53 -3.85 -16.05
C HIS A 308 10.30 -3.20 -14.92
N TYR A 309 9.97 -1.95 -14.61
CA TYR A 309 10.53 -1.20 -13.50
C TYR A 309 9.43 -0.48 -12.72
N THR A 310 9.37 -0.68 -11.40
CA THR A 310 8.38 -0.03 -10.55
C THR A 310 8.93 1.27 -9.98
N VAL A 311 8.27 2.38 -10.26
CA VAL A 311 8.62 3.71 -9.75
C VAL A 311 7.65 4.11 -8.66
N THR A 312 8.16 4.46 -7.49
CA THR A 312 7.35 5.07 -6.41
C THR A 312 7.23 6.56 -6.62
N VAL A 313 6.00 7.08 -6.56
CA VAL A 313 5.68 8.50 -6.59
C VAL A 313 5.20 8.93 -5.21
N LYS A 314 5.93 9.85 -4.59
CA LYS A 314 5.59 10.42 -3.27
C LYS A 314 5.80 11.92 -3.29
N GLY A 315 4.88 12.63 -2.66
CA GLY A 315 4.92 14.08 -2.55
C GLY A 315 4.33 14.59 -1.24
N ASN A 316 4.23 15.89 -1.12
CA ASN A 316 3.57 16.57 -0.01
C ASN A 316 2.87 17.81 -0.53
N GLY A 317 1.74 18.16 0.08
CA GLY A 317 1.03 19.40 -0.20
C GLY A 317 0.40 19.49 -1.60
N LEU A 318 0.35 18.38 -2.36
CA LEU A 318 -0.33 18.38 -3.65
C LEU A 318 -1.84 18.47 -3.42
N THR A 319 -2.49 19.38 -4.18
CA THR A 319 -3.95 19.56 -4.16
C THR A 319 -4.59 19.24 -5.52
N LYS A 320 -3.78 19.10 -6.57
CA LYS A 320 -4.21 18.83 -7.95
C LYS A 320 -3.64 17.52 -8.48
N TRP A 321 -4.37 16.93 -9.42
CA TRP A 321 -3.93 15.73 -10.13
C TRP A 321 -2.56 15.97 -10.78
N LEU A 322 -1.68 14.99 -10.65
CA LEU A 322 -0.35 14.97 -11.23
C LEU A 322 -0.41 14.19 -12.55
N SER A 323 0.05 14.79 -13.64
CA SER A 323 0.09 14.15 -14.96
C SER A 323 1.49 13.60 -15.25
N LEU A 324 1.56 12.49 -15.96
CA LEU A 324 2.80 11.89 -16.44
C LEU A 324 2.92 12.09 -17.95
N SER A 325 4.10 12.51 -18.41
CA SER A 325 4.48 12.54 -19.82
C SER A 325 5.85 11.91 -20.03
N MET A 326 6.05 11.34 -21.21
CA MET A 326 7.29 10.64 -21.61
C MET A 326 7.84 11.22 -22.91
N SER A 327 9.16 11.18 -23.10
CA SER A 327 9.83 11.59 -24.33
C SER A 327 9.83 10.50 -25.42
N ASP A 328 9.79 9.22 -25.03
CA ASP A 328 9.69 8.05 -25.92
C ASP A 328 8.45 7.22 -25.55
N ASN A 329 7.52 7.11 -26.50
CA ASN A 329 6.28 6.32 -26.39
C ASN A 329 6.31 5.09 -27.33
N VAL A 330 7.45 4.79 -27.94
CA VAL A 330 7.60 3.67 -28.87
C VAL A 330 8.15 2.45 -28.14
N ASN A 331 9.21 2.65 -27.35
CA ASN A 331 9.89 1.55 -26.66
C ASN A 331 9.48 1.46 -25.17
N PHE A 332 8.91 2.53 -24.62
CA PHE A 332 8.52 2.60 -23.20
C PHE A 332 7.02 2.83 -23.05
N TYR A 333 6.42 2.11 -22.09
CA TYR A 333 5.00 2.20 -21.74
C TYR A 333 4.86 2.37 -20.23
N VAL A 334 3.77 2.97 -19.77
CA VAL A 334 3.50 3.19 -18.34
C VAL A 334 2.13 2.70 -17.96
N SER A 335 2.00 2.13 -16.77
CA SER A 335 0.73 1.62 -16.24
C SER A 335 -0.24 2.72 -15.79
N ALA A 336 0.25 3.96 -15.62
CA ALA A 336 -0.58 5.11 -15.24
C ALA A 336 -0.02 6.41 -15.83
N VAL A 337 -0.91 7.31 -16.27
CA VAL A 337 -0.57 8.62 -16.85
C VAL A 337 -1.05 9.79 -15.98
N ALA A 338 -1.76 9.52 -14.90
CA ALA A 338 -2.24 10.52 -13.95
C ALA A 338 -2.41 9.93 -12.56
N PHE A 339 -2.15 10.73 -11.52
CA PHE A 339 -2.16 10.33 -10.13
C PHE A 339 -3.01 11.28 -9.30
N ASN A 340 -3.84 10.73 -8.43
CA ASN A 340 -4.62 11.48 -7.46
C ASN A 340 -3.68 12.14 -6.42
N PRO A 341 -3.86 13.42 -6.07
CA PRO A 341 -3.01 14.09 -5.09
C PRO A 341 -2.97 13.41 -3.71
N ALA A 342 -4.08 12.83 -3.24
CA ALA A 342 -4.09 12.10 -1.97
C ALA A 342 -3.20 10.85 -2.01
N ASP A 343 -3.23 10.10 -3.12
CA ASP A 343 -2.40 8.91 -3.31
C ASP A 343 -0.91 9.28 -3.39
N VAL A 344 -0.57 10.37 -4.09
CA VAL A 344 0.81 10.86 -4.17
C VAL A 344 1.32 11.35 -2.82
N ASN A 345 0.50 12.08 -2.06
CA ASN A 345 0.86 12.54 -0.71
C ASN A 345 1.08 11.37 0.26
N SER A 346 0.37 10.26 0.08
CA SER A 346 0.54 9.02 0.85
C SER A 346 1.71 8.16 0.35
N GLY A 347 1.99 8.23 -0.93
CA GLY A 347 2.92 7.38 -1.67
C GLY A 347 2.18 6.32 -2.48
N THR A 348 2.37 6.37 -3.80
CA THR A 348 1.81 5.42 -4.78
C THR A 348 2.91 4.93 -5.70
N SER A 349 2.61 3.98 -6.58
CA SER A 349 3.59 3.45 -7.53
C SER A 349 2.97 3.18 -8.89
N PHE A 350 3.78 3.18 -9.93
CA PHE A 350 3.42 2.76 -11.28
C PHE A 350 4.55 1.95 -11.91
N VAL A 351 4.24 1.20 -12.95
CA VAL A 351 5.20 0.37 -13.68
C VAL A 351 5.57 1.03 -14.99
N ILE A 352 6.85 1.03 -15.31
CA ILE A 352 7.40 1.35 -16.62
C ILE A 352 7.78 0.04 -17.28
N SER A 353 7.28 -0.20 -18.47
CA SER A 353 7.61 -1.36 -19.31
C SER A 353 8.46 -0.90 -20.49
N PHE A 354 9.48 -1.67 -20.83
CA PHE A 354 10.38 -1.42 -21.95
C PHE A 354 10.42 -2.63 -22.88
N THR A 355 10.31 -2.39 -24.18
CA THR A 355 10.52 -3.41 -25.23
C THR A 355 11.15 -2.72 -26.43
N ALA A 356 12.23 -3.26 -26.98
CA ALA A 356 12.91 -2.72 -28.15
C ALA A 356 12.91 -3.71 -29.31
N GLU A 357 12.67 -3.19 -30.53
CA GLU A 357 12.74 -3.95 -31.77
C GLU A 357 14.18 -4.11 -32.33
N LYS A 358 15.13 -3.35 -31.79
CA LYS A 358 16.53 -3.32 -32.25
C LYS A 358 17.48 -3.21 -31.06
N ALA A 359 18.68 -3.76 -31.23
CA ALA A 359 19.74 -3.61 -30.24
C ALA A 359 20.17 -2.14 -30.08
N GLY A 360 20.47 -1.77 -28.85
CA GLY A 360 20.94 -0.43 -28.50
C GLY A 360 20.63 -0.06 -27.06
N THR A 361 21.14 1.09 -26.65
CA THR A 361 20.78 1.70 -25.35
C THR A 361 19.71 2.75 -25.59
N PHE A 362 18.65 2.68 -24.79
CA PHE A 362 17.47 3.53 -24.87
C PHE A 362 17.37 4.36 -23.61
N GLU A 363 16.91 5.59 -23.77
CA GLU A 363 16.71 6.52 -22.68
C GLU A 363 15.34 7.19 -22.83
N ASN A 364 14.59 7.30 -21.73
CA ASN A 364 13.34 8.01 -21.71
C ASN A 364 13.33 9.04 -20.57
N SER A 365 12.99 10.28 -20.90
CA SER A 365 12.78 11.33 -19.92
C SER A 365 11.31 11.35 -19.53
N ILE A 366 11.03 11.11 -18.26
CA ILE A 366 9.68 11.06 -17.72
C ILE A 366 9.46 12.27 -16.83
N THR A 367 8.40 13.01 -17.11
CA THR A 367 8.02 14.21 -16.36
C THR A 367 6.69 13.99 -15.66
N LEU A 368 6.68 14.21 -14.36
CA LEU A 368 5.50 14.29 -13.51
C LEU A 368 5.22 15.78 -13.23
N SER A 369 4.05 16.28 -13.61
CA SER A 369 3.76 17.72 -13.49
C SER A 369 2.28 18.03 -13.29
N ASN A 370 2.03 19.16 -12.62
CA ASN A 370 0.77 19.88 -12.58
C ASN A 370 1.07 21.39 -12.46
N ASP A 371 0.06 22.22 -12.16
CA ASP A 371 0.24 23.69 -11.98
C ASP A 371 1.03 24.05 -10.71
N GLU A 372 1.24 23.09 -9.78
CA GLU A 372 1.86 23.31 -8.48
C GLU A 372 3.33 22.90 -8.49
N VAL A 373 3.69 21.80 -9.19
CA VAL A 373 5.01 21.18 -9.12
C VAL A 373 5.36 20.45 -10.42
N THR A 374 6.65 20.36 -10.69
CA THR A 374 7.20 19.55 -11.79
C THR A 374 8.44 18.81 -11.30
N THR A 375 8.55 17.53 -11.62
CA THR A 375 9.77 16.73 -11.46
C THR A 375 10.02 15.93 -12.72
N THR A 376 11.29 15.79 -13.10
CA THR A 376 11.70 15.00 -14.26
C THR A 376 12.78 14.04 -13.83
N PHE A 377 12.69 12.80 -14.29
CA PHE A 377 13.70 11.76 -14.08
C PHE A 377 13.93 11.01 -15.38
N THR A 378 15.06 10.32 -15.46
CA THR A 378 15.46 9.54 -16.62
C THR A 378 15.38 8.06 -16.30
N ILE A 379 14.93 7.25 -17.26
CA ILE A 379 15.03 5.81 -17.20
C ILE A 379 15.81 5.31 -18.41
N THR A 380 16.74 4.38 -18.19
CA THR A 380 17.58 3.77 -19.23
C THR A 380 17.32 2.27 -19.29
N ALA A 381 17.46 1.70 -20.48
CA ALA A 381 17.42 0.26 -20.72
C ALA A 381 18.33 -0.09 -21.90
N THR A 382 18.93 -1.26 -21.87
CA THR A 382 19.75 -1.73 -22.99
C THR A 382 19.10 -3.00 -23.58
N ALA A 383 18.99 -3.04 -24.89
CA ALA A 383 18.61 -4.24 -25.63
C ALA A 383 19.84 -4.75 -26.42
N ASP A 384 20.24 -5.96 -26.17
CA ASP A 384 21.37 -6.60 -26.85
C ASP A 384 20.90 -7.49 -28.00
N ASP A 385 21.51 -7.28 -29.17
CA ASP A 385 21.43 -8.19 -30.27
C ASP A 385 22.56 -9.22 -30.09
N GLN A 386 22.46 -10.01 -29.04
CA GLN A 386 23.35 -11.17 -28.95
C GLN A 386 22.90 -12.14 -30.05
N GLY A 387 23.79 -12.43 -31.01
CA GLY A 387 23.66 -13.54 -31.94
C GLY A 387 23.65 -14.90 -31.23
N VAL A 388 23.05 -14.97 -30.08
CA VAL A 388 22.49 -16.16 -29.47
C VAL A 388 21.15 -16.29 -30.18
N THR A 389 20.96 -17.34 -30.97
CA THR A 389 19.63 -17.89 -31.20
C THR A 389 18.85 -17.65 -29.92
N PRO A 390 17.74 -16.87 -29.96
CA PRO A 390 16.90 -16.75 -28.78
C PRO A 390 16.73 -18.17 -28.25
N PRO A 391 16.87 -18.43 -26.93
CA PRO A 391 16.50 -19.73 -26.42
C PRO A 391 15.16 -20.02 -27.07
N PRO A 392 14.97 -21.18 -27.72
CA PRO A 392 13.79 -21.43 -28.54
C PRO A 392 12.65 -20.84 -27.73
N VAL A 393 11.88 -19.89 -28.32
CA VAL A 393 10.70 -19.31 -27.67
C VAL A 393 9.96 -20.54 -27.22
N GLU A 394 9.94 -20.81 -25.91
CA GLU A 394 9.27 -21.99 -25.41
C GLU A 394 7.79 -21.75 -25.71
N THR A 395 7.45 -22.13 -26.95
CA THR A 395 6.08 -22.20 -27.43
C THR A 395 5.51 -23.43 -26.75
N GLY A 396 4.95 -23.25 -25.55
CA GLY A 396 4.38 -24.38 -24.82
C GLY A 396 4.13 -24.06 -23.35
N ASP A 397 3.57 -25.03 -22.71
CA ASP A 397 3.25 -25.02 -21.28
C ASP A 397 4.53 -24.92 -20.45
N ILE A 398 4.48 -24.15 -19.37
CA ILE A 398 5.62 -23.95 -18.46
C ILE A 398 5.30 -24.64 -17.14
N THR A 399 6.16 -25.59 -16.73
CA THR A 399 5.94 -26.37 -15.50
C THR A 399 7.01 -26.06 -14.45
N GLU A 400 6.55 -25.76 -13.23
CA GLU A 400 7.36 -25.71 -12.02
C GLU A 400 7.32 -27.06 -11.32
N ASP A 401 8.39 -27.81 -11.37
CA ASP A 401 8.51 -29.17 -10.83
C ASP A 401 9.31 -29.27 -9.51
N TRP A 402 9.86 -28.15 -9.05
CA TRP A 402 10.67 -28.00 -7.83
C TRP A 402 11.98 -28.80 -7.80
N GLU A 403 12.29 -29.59 -8.83
CA GLU A 403 13.49 -30.41 -8.90
C GLU A 403 14.75 -29.52 -8.91
N GLY A 404 15.79 -29.84 -8.33
CA GLY A 404 16.97 -28.98 -8.23
C GLY A 404 16.86 -27.79 -7.24
N CYS A 405 15.68 -27.47 -6.73
CA CYS A 405 15.49 -26.36 -5.78
C CYS A 405 16.07 -26.69 -4.38
N THR A 406 16.43 -25.66 -3.61
CA THR A 406 16.93 -25.86 -2.25
C THR A 406 15.81 -26.30 -1.31
N THR A 407 15.96 -27.46 -0.67
CA THR A 407 15.02 -27.95 0.33
C THR A 407 15.15 -27.21 1.66
N GLY A 408 14.05 -27.14 2.43
CA GLY A 408 14.02 -26.53 3.75
C GLY A 408 12.62 -26.36 4.33
N GLY A 409 12.56 -25.86 5.55
CA GLY A 409 11.34 -25.75 6.34
C GLY A 409 10.32 -24.72 5.82
N TYR A 410 9.26 -24.50 6.59
CA TYR A 410 8.23 -23.51 6.26
C TYR A 410 8.80 -22.09 6.32
N TRP A 411 8.85 -21.44 5.16
CA TRP A 411 9.43 -20.10 5.00
C TRP A 411 8.36 -19.05 4.74
N THR A 412 8.71 -17.82 5.06
CA THR A 412 8.02 -16.61 4.57
C THR A 412 9.08 -15.76 3.88
N LYS A 413 9.32 -15.99 2.60
CA LYS A 413 10.37 -15.35 1.79
C LYS A 413 10.17 -15.60 0.31
N GLN A 414 10.98 -14.94 -0.51
CA GLN A 414 11.11 -15.28 -1.92
C GLN A 414 11.93 -16.59 -2.08
N VAL A 415 11.49 -17.41 -3.01
CA VAL A 415 12.10 -18.71 -3.33
C VAL A 415 12.21 -18.83 -4.85
N GLN A 416 13.41 -19.07 -5.35
CA GLN A 416 13.63 -19.36 -6.75
C GLN A 416 13.23 -20.81 -6.99
N GLY A 417 12.23 -21.02 -7.84
CA GLY A 417 11.87 -22.29 -8.41
C GLY A 417 12.69 -22.60 -9.68
N ASN A 418 12.37 -23.68 -10.36
CA ASN A 418 13.01 -24.03 -11.64
C ASN A 418 12.48 -23.15 -12.79
N ALA A 419 11.17 -22.89 -12.80
CA ALA A 419 10.51 -22.13 -13.83
C ALA A 419 10.25 -20.68 -13.42
N PHE A 420 9.93 -20.42 -12.15
CA PHE A 420 9.47 -19.10 -11.68
C PHE A 420 10.10 -18.68 -10.36
N LEU A 421 10.12 -17.37 -10.11
CA LEU A 421 10.34 -16.80 -8.78
C LEU A 421 9.01 -16.75 -8.02
N TRP A 422 9.00 -17.30 -6.80
CA TRP A 422 7.82 -17.41 -5.94
C TRP A 422 7.97 -16.62 -4.64
N TYR A 423 6.86 -16.17 -4.10
CA TYR A 423 6.78 -15.75 -2.71
C TYR A 423 6.07 -16.83 -1.90
N PHE A 424 6.80 -17.41 -0.96
CA PHE A 424 6.30 -18.41 -0.01
C PHE A 424 5.84 -17.72 1.28
N ARG A 425 4.73 -18.15 1.80
CA ARG A 425 4.22 -17.79 3.12
C ARG A 425 3.80 -19.07 3.85
N ASP A 426 4.54 -19.43 4.92
CA ASP A 426 4.35 -20.70 5.64
C ASP A 426 4.32 -21.91 4.67
N ALA A 427 5.27 -21.94 3.74
CA ALA A 427 5.45 -22.98 2.74
C ALA A 427 6.92 -23.34 2.58
N GLY A 428 7.25 -24.50 2.05
CA GLY A 428 8.63 -24.94 1.86
C GLY A 428 8.77 -26.01 0.77
N ILE A 429 10.02 -26.34 0.40
CA ILE A 429 10.35 -27.40 -0.57
C ILE A 429 10.97 -28.56 0.20
N TRP A 430 10.52 -29.77 -0.09
CA TRP A 430 10.90 -30.97 0.65
C TRP A 430 11.21 -32.11 -0.32
N ASP A 431 12.19 -32.96 0.06
CA ASP A 431 12.30 -34.28 -0.52
C ASP A 431 11.08 -35.09 -0.07
N ASP A 432 10.24 -35.50 -1.00
CA ASP A 432 8.94 -36.11 -0.68
C ASP A 432 8.66 -37.35 -1.54
N SER A 433 8.40 -38.46 -0.89
CA SER A 433 8.06 -39.72 -1.56
C SER A 433 6.69 -39.72 -2.23
N MET A 434 5.91 -38.68 -2.06
CA MET A 434 4.59 -38.45 -2.67
C MET A 434 4.65 -37.47 -3.85
N SER A 435 5.83 -36.95 -4.21
CA SER A 435 6.04 -36.11 -5.38
C SER A 435 6.13 -36.95 -6.67
N HIS A 436 6.01 -36.31 -7.84
CA HIS A 436 6.28 -36.95 -9.11
C HIS A 436 7.78 -37.10 -9.40
N GLY A 437 8.63 -36.36 -8.80
CA GLY A 437 10.08 -36.46 -8.85
C GLY A 437 10.66 -36.79 -7.47
N GLU A 438 11.69 -36.05 -7.09
CA GLU A 438 12.33 -36.13 -5.78
C GLU A 438 11.79 -35.09 -4.80
N ARG A 439 11.23 -33.97 -5.31
CA ARG A 439 10.84 -32.79 -4.53
C ARG A 439 9.46 -32.29 -4.84
N SER A 440 8.87 -31.64 -3.84
CA SER A 440 7.58 -30.95 -3.98
C SER A 440 7.52 -29.72 -3.07
N CYS A 441 6.63 -28.81 -3.38
CA CYS A 441 6.24 -27.74 -2.48
C CYS A 441 5.23 -28.25 -1.44
N ARG A 442 5.37 -27.81 -0.19
CA ARG A 442 4.41 -28.14 0.86
C ARG A 442 3.92 -26.89 1.57
N LEU A 443 2.60 -26.72 1.61
CA LEU A 443 1.95 -25.70 2.43
C LEU A 443 1.86 -26.15 3.89
N GLY A 444 1.94 -25.21 4.82
CA GLY A 444 1.78 -25.42 6.26
C GLY A 444 0.36 -25.77 6.67
N LYS A 445 0.07 -25.76 7.99
CA LYS A 445 -1.24 -26.13 8.55
C LYS A 445 -2.20 -24.95 8.74
N THR A 446 -1.81 -23.77 8.33
CA THR A 446 -2.59 -22.56 8.65
C THR A 446 -3.29 -22.03 7.42
N SER A 447 -4.45 -21.40 7.60
CA SER A 447 -5.14 -20.66 6.54
C SER A 447 -4.33 -19.47 5.99
N ASN A 448 -3.12 -19.26 6.51
CA ASN A 448 -2.17 -18.28 6.02
C ASN A 448 -1.10 -18.85 5.09
N SER A 449 -1.03 -20.20 4.96
CA SER A 449 -0.05 -20.85 4.10
C SER A 449 -0.38 -20.61 2.64
N ALA A 450 0.58 -20.14 1.87
CA ALA A 450 0.38 -19.80 0.46
C ALA A 450 1.69 -19.76 -0.31
N ILE A 451 1.58 -19.93 -1.61
CA ILE A 451 2.61 -19.59 -2.60
C ILE A 451 2.01 -18.67 -3.67
N SER A 452 2.79 -17.74 -4.17
CA SER A 452 2.36 -16.87 -5.26
C SER A 452 3.53 -16.55 -6.18
N MET A 453 3.26 -16.53 -7.48
CA MET A 453 4.24 -16.15 -8.50
C MET A 453 4.61 -14.68 -8.35
N LEU A 454 5.88 -14.36 -8.56
CA LEU A 454 6.38 -12.99 -8.64
C LEU A 454 6.63 -12.54 -10.09
N GLU A 455 6.51 -13.45 -11.03
CA GLU A 455 6.63 -13.23 -12.46
C GLU A 455 5.28 -13.45 -13.14
N SER A 456 5.01 -12.69 -14.19
CA SER A 456 3.76 -12.78 -14.96
C SER A 456 3.99 -13.58 -16.23
N VAL A 457 2.97 -14.31 -16.67
CA VAL A 457 2.98 -15.13 -17.89
C VAL A 457 1.91 -14.63 -18.84
N GLU A 458 2.24 -14.48 -20.11
CA GLU A 458 1.34 -14.05 -21.19
C GLU A 458 0.64 -15.25 -21.85
N ASP A 459 -0.46 -14.97 -22.53
CA ASP A 459 -1.24 -15.92 -23.34
C ASP A 459 -1.72 -17.15 -22.57
N VAL A 460 -2.02 -16.98 -21.29
CA VAL A 460 -2.43 -18.08 -20.40
C VAL A 460 -3.85 -18.54 -20.70
N THR A 461 -4.04 -19.86 -20.83
CA THR A 461 -5.33 -20.52 -21.02
C THR A 461 -5.80 -21.31 -19.81
N ALA A 462 -4.87 -21.78 -18.97
CA ALA A 462 -5.19 -22.49 -17.73
C ALA A 462 -4.00 -22.52 -16.75
N ILE A 463 -4.27 -22.82 -15.49
CA ILE A 463 -3.30 -23.30 -14.52
C ILE A 463 -3.63 -24.72 -14.12
N GLY A 464 -2.65 -25.61 -14.12
CA GLY A 464 -2.75 -26.96 -13.57
C GLY A 464 -1.74 -27.19 -12.47
N PHE A 465 -2.02 -28.12 -11.59
CA PHE A 465 -1.09 -28.60 -10.58
C PHE A 465 -1.52 -29.97 -10.06
N TYR A 466 -0.58 -30.68 -9.49
CA TYR A 466 -0.88 -31.89 -8.75
C TYR A 466 -0.86 -31.63 -7.25
N ALA A 467 -1.80 -32.21 -6.52
CA ALA A 467 -1.84 -32.03 -5.06
C ALA A 467 -2.36 -33.26 -4.31
N THR A 468 -1.93 -33.40 -3.07
CA THR A 468 -2.45 -34.36 -2.08
C THR A 468 -2.19 -33.87 -0.66
N CYS A 469 -2.94 -34.37 0.31
CA CYS A 469 -2.67 -34.08 1.73
C CYS A 469 -1.46 -34.86 2.24
N PHE A 470 -0.60 -34.19 3.03
CA PHE A 470 0.63 -34.79 3.53
C PHE A 470 0.39 -35.90 4.56
N GLY A 471 0.93 -37.08 4.28
CA GLY A 471 0.92 -38.21 5.22
C GLY A 471 -0.49 -38.65 5.63
N ASN A 472 -0.81 -38.54 6.91
CA ASN A 472 -2.12 -38.88 7.48
C ASN A 472 -2.99 -37.65 7.80
N ASP A 473 -2.63 -36.50 7.27
CA ASP A 473 -3.39 -35.28 7.48
C ASP A 473 -4.80 -35.37 6.81
N SER A 474 -5.77 -34.62 7.31
CA SER A 474 -7.15 -34.59 6.76
C SER A 474 -7.22 -33.84 5.45
N ASP A 475 -8.32 -34.00 4.74
CA ASP A 475 -8.62 -33.24 3.53
C ASP A 475 -8.48 -31.72 3.77
N ALA A 476 -8.13 -31.00 2.73
CA ALA A 476 -7.87 -29.56 2.75
C ALA A 476 -8.56 -28.86 1.58
N GLU A 477 -8.80 -27.57 1.72
CA GLU A 477 -9.29 -26.71 0.66
C GLU A 477 -8.21 -25.69 0.27
N LEU A 478 -7.95 -25.58 -1.02
CA LEU A 478 -7.05 -24.60 -1.61
C LEU A 478 -7.84 -23.59 -2.46
N SER A 479 -7.61 -22.32 -2.22
CA SER A 479 -8.04 -21.24 -3.12
C SER A 479 -6.95 -20.96 -4.14
N VAL A 480 -7.30 -21.04 -5.41
CA VAL A 480 -6.46 -20.61 -6.53
C VAL A 480 -6.92 -19.24 -6.95
N SER A 481 -5.99 -18.34 -7.12
CA SER A 481 -6.23 -16.94 -7.47
C SER A 481 -5.26 -16.48 -8.54
N TYR A 482 -5.64 -15.42 -9.27
CA TYR A 482 -4.78 -14.78 -10.26
C TYR A 482 -4.74 -13.27 -10.04
N SER A 483 -3.71 -12.65 -10.59
CA SER A 483 -3.52 -11.20 -10.62
C SER A 483 -3.15 -10.75 -12.03
N THR A 484 -3.75 -9.65 -12.49
CA THR A 484 -3.45 -8.97 -13.76
C THR A 484 -2.63 -7.69 -13.56
N ASP A 485 -2.31 -7.35 -12.31
CA ASP A 485 -1.67 -6.09 -11.91
C ASP A 485 -0.39 -6.33 -11.08
N ASN A 486 0.35 -7.37 -11.44
CA ASN A 486 1.63 -7.75 -10.82
C ASN A 486 1.52 -8.07 -9.31
N GLY A 487 0.37 -8.59 -8.88
CA GLY A 487 0.15 -9.01 -7.50
C GLY A 487 -0.37 -7.91 -6.57
N SER A 488 -0.73 -6.74 -7.11
CA SER A 488 -1.35 -5.65 -6.32
C SER A 488 -2.78 -6.00 -5.92
N SER A 489 -3.52 -6.67 -6.81
CA SER A 489 -4.87 -7.18 -6.54
C SER A 489 -4.95 -8.65 -6.96
N TRP A 490 -5.71 -9.44 -6.20
CA TRP A 490 -5.90 -10.86 -6.44
C TRP A 490 -7.37 -11.20 -6.60
N TYR A 491 -7.69 -11.94 -7.65
CA TYR A 491 -9.04 -12.40 -7.98
C TYR A 491 -9.12 -13.92 -7.80
N GLY A 492 -10.14 -14.39 -7.10
CA GLY A 492 -10.37 -15.83 -6.93
C GLY A 492 -10.71 -16.48 -8.27
N LEU A 493 -10.00 -17.55 -8.62
CA LEU A 493 -10.32 -18.39 -9.78
C LEU A 493 -11.26 -19.52 -9.36
N ASP A 494 -10.84 -20.33 -8.38
CA ASP A 494 -11.65 -21.41 -7.82
C ASP A 494 -11.16 -21.84 -6.43
N VAL A 495 -11.94 -22.69 -5.76
CA VAL A 495 -11.57 -23.37 -4.52
C VAL A 495 -11.66 -24.88 -4.75
N VAL A 496 -10.52 -25.57 -4.65
CA VAL A 496 -10.44 -27.01 -4.87
C VAL A 496 -10.30 -27.76 -3.56
N THR A 497 -10.97 -28.91 -3.46
CA THR A 497 -10.82 -29.84 -2.32
C THR A 497 -9.72 -30.84 -2.64
N VAL A 498 -8.66 -30.84 -1.81
CA VAL A 498 -7.54 -31.77 -1.90
C VAL A 498 -7.76 -32.90 -0.92
N THR A 499 -7.81 -34.12 -1.41
CA THR A 499 -8.02 -35.32 -0.60
C THR A 499 -6.70 -36.04 -0.35
N ARG A 500 -6.70 -36.85 0.70
CA ARG A 500 -5.54 -37.71 1.03
C ARG A 500 -5.47 -38.89 0.06
N GLY A 501 -4.26 -39.26 -0.36
CA GLY A 501 -4.01 -40.43 -1.20
C GLY A 501 -2.91 -40.17 -2.21
N ALA A 502 -3.11 -40.65 -3.44
CA ALA A 502 -2.23 -40.31 -4.55
C ALA A 502 -2.37 -38.84 -4.97
N LEU A 503 -1.36 -38.29 -5.57
CA LEU A 503 -1.42 -36.97 -6.21
C LEU A 503 -2.57 -36.94 -7.21
N GLN A 504 -3.41 -35.92 -7.12
CA GLN A 504 -4.52 -35.67 -8.06
C GLN A 504 -4.23 -34.41 -8.84
N GLN A 505 -4.54 -34.44 -10.12
CA GLN A 505 -4.41 -33.30 -11.00
C GLN A 505 -5.62 -32.38 -10.88
N TYR A 506 -5.37 -31.08 -10.80
CA TYR A 506 -6.36 -30.00 -10.87
C TYR A 506 -5.98 -29.12 -12.06
N ILE A 507 -6.94 -28.82 -12.93
CA ILE A 507 -6.77 -27.90 -14.07
C ILE A 507 -7.90 -26.88 -13.99
N LEU A 508 -7.55 -25.61 -13.98
CA LEU A 508 -8.48 -24.48 -13.88
C LEU A 508 -8.28 -23.58 -15.10
N GLU A 509 -9.31 -23.49 -15.93
CA GLU A 509 -9.29 -22.67 -17.12
C GLU A 509 -9.38 -21.18 -16.75
N VAL A 510 -8.62 -20.35 -17.47
CA VAL A 510 -8.67 -18.90 -17.37
C VAL A 510 -8.21 -18.31 -18.69
N GLU A 511 -9.08 -17.55 -19.32
CA GLU A 511 -8.73 -16.81 -20.54
C GLU A 511 -8.41 -15.36 -20.16
N SER A 512 -7.24 -14.88 -20.55
CA SER A 512 -6.82 -13.51 -20.31
C SER A 512 -5.97 -12.99 -21.46
N SER A 513 -6.32 -11.80 -21.92
CA SER A 513 -5.47 -10.99 -22.80
C SER A 513 -4.37 -10.22 -22.05
N TRP A 514 -4.30 -10.37 -20.74
CA TRP A 514 -3.32 -9.73 -19.86
C TRP A 514 -2.39 -10.76 -19.25
N PRO A 515 -1.11 -10.42 -19.02
CA PRO A 515 -0.19 -11.28 -18.30
C PRO A 515 -0.71 -11.63 -16.90
N LEU A 516 -0.66 -12.90 -16.53
CA LEU A 516 -1.19 -13.39 -15.25
C LEU A 516 -0.08 -13.85 -14.31
N ARG A 517 -0.28 -13.58 -13.02
CA ARG A 517 0.38 -14.27 -11.90
C ARG A 517 -0.63 -15.13 -11.19
N PHE A 518 -0.20 -16.28 -10.70
CA PHE A 518 -1.05 -17.17 -9.92
C PHE A 518 -0.61 -17.26 -8.47
N GLY A 519 -1.58 -17.48 -7.59
CA GLY A 519 -1.38 -17.77 -6.19
C GLY A 519 -2.24 -18.94 -5.75
N ILE A 520 -1.67 -19.82 -4.93
CA ILE A 520 -2.37 -20.94 -4.30
C ILE A 520 -2.26 -20.76 -2.79
N SER A 521 -3.40 -20.67 -2.10
CA SER A 521 -3.46 -20.44 -0.66
C SER A 521 -4.36 -21.45 0.01
N GLN A 522 -4.01 -21.84 1.24
CA GLN A 522 -4.83 -22.73 2.04
C GLN A 522 -6.02 -22.00 2.65
N VAL A 523 -7.22 -22.53 2.44
CA VAL A 523 -8.48 -22.04 3.02
C VAL A 523 -8.78 -22.78 4.30
N SER A 524 -8.71 -24.11 4.27
CA SER A 524 -8.98 -24.96 5.42
C SER A 524 -8.17 -26.27 5.35
N GLY A 525 -8.13 -27.00 6.45
CA GLY A 525 -7.58 -28.35 6.52
C GLY A 525 -6.13 -28.42 6.99
N SER A 526 -5.35 -29.31 6.40
CA SER A 526 -4.02 -29.73 6.85
C SER A 526 -2.94 -29.43 5.81
N ARG A 527 -1.70 -29.89 6.04
CA ARG A 527 -0.60 -29.68 5.10
C ARG A 527 -0.92 -30.32 3.75
N VAL A 528 -0.64 -29.56 2.69
CA VAL A 528 -0.84 -30.00 1.30
C VAL A 528 0.49 -30.01 0.57
N ILE A 529 0.74 -31.11 -0.14
CA ILE A 529 1.82 -31.23 -1.14
C ILE A 529 1.26 -30.70 -2.44
N ILE A 530 2.01 -29.83 -3.10
CA ILE A 530 1.72 -29.28 -4.42
C ILE A 530 2.93 -29.55 -5.32
N ASP A 531 2.70 -30.10 -6.50
CA ASP A 531 3.72 -30.47 -7.43
C ASP A 531 3.32 -30.19 -8.88
N ASP A 532 4.28 -30.13 -9.80
CA ASP A 532 4.11 -29.92 -11.24
C ASP A 532 3.10 -28.79 -11.55
N ILE A 533 3.36 -27.59 -11.04
CA ILE A 533 2.49 -26.44 -11.36
C ILE A 533 2.74 -26.04 -12.81
N THR A 534 1.75 -26.29 -13.67
CA THR A 534 1.83 -26.03 -15.10
C THR A 534 0.96 -24.82 -15.47
N ILE A 535 1.57 -23.85 -16.13
CA ILE A 535 0.86 -22.74 -16.77
C ILE A 535 0.66 -23.10 -18.23
N TYR A 536 -0.58 -23.39 -18.59
CA TYR A 536 -0.97 -23.69 -19.97
C TYR A 536 -1.09 -22.38 -20.75
N ARG A 537 -0.56 -22.37 -21.98
CA ARG A 537 -0.49 -21.17 -22.81
C ARG A 537 -1.10 -21.41 -24.18
N HIS A 538 -1.65 -20.36 -24.76
CA HIS A 538 -2.08 -20.40 -26.16
C HIS A 538 -0.83 -20.46 -27.04
N VAL A 539 -0.68 -21.52 -27.81
CA VAL A 539 0.37 -21.66 -28.82
C VAL A 539 -0.19 -21.11 -30.13
N GLU A 540 0.23 -19.89 -30.51
CA GLU A 540 0.11 -19.54 -31.92
C GLU A 540 1.11 -20.42 -32.70
N GLU A 541 0.59 -21.30 -33.50
CA GLU A 541 1.42 -22.00 -34.50
C GLU A 541 1.97 -20.95 -35.47
N LYS A 542 3.18 -20.46 -35.22
CA LYS A 542 3.88 -19.56 -36.14
C LYS A 542 4.47 -20.39 -37.26
N TRP A 543 3.76 -20.46 -38.34
CA TRP A 543 4.30 -21.01 -39.58
C TRP A 543 5.39 -20.10 -40.16
N PRO A 544 6.43 -20.64 -40.80
CA PRO A 544 7.43 -19.83 -41.50
C PRO A 544 6.75 -18.85 -42.47
N LYS A 545 7.24 -17.62 -42.55
CA LYS A 545 6.71 -16.65 -43.53
C LYS A 545 6.77 -17.24 -44.94
N GLY A 546 5.60 -17.35 -45.57
CA GLY A 546 5.48 -17.98 -46.89
C GLY A 546 4.94 -19.43 -46.85
N ASP A 547 4.82 -20.04 -45.67
CA ASP A 547 4.12 -21.32 -45.49
C ASP A 547 2.62 -21.03 -45.33
N VAL A 548 1.96 -20.91 -46.47
CA VAL A 548 0.54 -20.51 -46.54
C VAL A 548 -0.41 -21.70 -46.43
N ASN A 549 0.07 -22.90 -46.69
CA ASN A 549 -0.70 -24.13 -46.56
C ASN A 549 -0.54 -24.82 -45.21
N HIS A 550 0.35 -24.27 -44.35
CA HIS A 550 0.61 -24.72 -42.97
C HIS A 550 1.10 -26.17 -42.89
N ASP A 551 1.94 -26.61 -43.86
CA ASP A 551 2.53 -27.95 -43.85
C ASP A 551 3.94 -28.01 -43.21
N GLY A 552 4.47 -26.86 -42.78
CA GLY A 552 5.78 -26.71 -42.11
C GLY A 552 6.94 -26.48 -43.07
N GLU A 553 6.72 -26.43 -44.37
CA GLU A 553 7.73 -26.20 -45.39
C GLU A 553 7.31 -25.09 -46.35
N VAL A 554 8.18 -24.11 -46.60
CA VAL A 554 7.95 -23.09 -47.63
C VAL A 554 8.43 -23.60 -48.96
N ASN A 555 7.49 -24.00 -49.83
CA ASN A 555 7.80 -24.64 -51.10
C ASN A 555 6.78 -24.30 -52.21
N ILE A 556 6.81 -25.01 -53.34
CA ILE A 556 5.91 -24.74 -54.47
C ILE A 556 4.43 -25.01 -54.17
N ALA A 557 4.13 -25.75 -53.12
CA ALA A 557 2.72 -25.96 -52.70
C ALA A 557 2.08 -24.69 -52.18
N ASP A 558 2.85 -23.83 -51.50
CA ASP A 558 2.40 -22.52 -51.00
C ASP A 558 2.15 -21.55 -52.14
N VAL A 559 3.03 -21.53 -53.13
CA VAL A 559 2.82 -20.76 -54.37
C VAL A 559 1.47 -21.12 -55.02
N ASN A 560 1.17 -22.43 -55.11
CA ASN A 560 -0.09 -22.90 -55.65
C ASN A 560 -1.28 -22.51 -54.76
N ALA A 561 -1.14 -22.56 -53.47
CA ALA A 561 -2.20 -22.15 -52.52
C ALA A 561 -2.57 -20.67 -52.71
N ILE A 562 -1.62 -19.76 -52.82
CA ILE A 562 -1.89 -18.35 -53.12
C ILE A 562 -2.56 -18.19 -54.49
N ILE A 563 -2.09 -18.90 -55.52
CA ILE A 563 -2.70 -18.85 -56.85
C ILE A 563 -4.18 -19.31 -56.80
N ASP A 564 -4.48 -20.36 -56.06
CA ASP A 564 -5.86 -20.86 -55.92
C ASP A 564 -6.75 -19.83 -55.20
N VAL A 565 -6.25 -19.11 -54.18
CA VAL A 565 -6.95 -18.01 -53.50
C VAL A 565 -7.21 -16.85 -54.49
N ILE A 566 -6.23 -16.43 -55.26
CA ILE A 566 -6.36 -15.38 -56.29
C ILE A 566 -7.41 -15.77 -57.35
N LEU A 567 -7.37 -17.02 -57.84
CA LEU A 567 -8.29 -17.50 -58.87
C LEU A 567 -9.72 -17.72 -58.37
N SER A 568 -9.89 -18.11 -57.09
CA SER A 568 -11.22 -18.33 -56.47
C SER A 568 -11.90 -17.01 -56.06
N GLY A 569 -11.15 -15.91 -55.92
CA GLY A 569 -11.63 -14.63 -55.41
C GLY A 569 -11.98 -14.66 -53.92
N ASN A 570 -11.51 -15.66 -53.19
CA ASN A 570 -11.64 -15.75 -51.74
C ASN A 570 -10.58 -14.82 -51.07
N SER A 571 -10.85 -14.32 -49.91
CA SER A 571 -9.88 -13.60 -49.08
C SER A 571 -9.33 -14.55 -48.00
N ASP A 572 -8.03 -14.79 -48.02
CA ASP A 572 -7.32 -15.47 -46.96
C ASP A 572 -6.12 -14.59 -46.56
N ASN A 573 -6.12 -14.04 -45.36
CA ASN A 573 -5.08 -13.13 -44.88
C ASN A 573 -3.71 -13.81 -44.77
N ASN A 574 -3.65 -15.14 -44.66
CA ASN A 574 -2.40 -15.88 -44.62
C ASN A 574 -1.66 -15.87 -45.97
N CYS A 575 -2.35 -15.54 -47.05
CA CYS A 575 -1.82 -15.42 -48.41
C CYS A 575 -1.25 -14.04 -48.74
N ASP A 576 -1.39 -13.05 -47.87
CA ASP A 576 -0.73 -11.74 -47.97
C ASP A 576 0.70 -11.84 -47.38
N VAL A 577 1.60 -12.33 -48.17
CA VAL A 577 2.97 -12.66 -47.74
C VAL A 577 3.87 -11.43 -47.73
N ASN A 578 3.52 -10.39 -48.46
CA ASN A 578 4.26 -9.14 -48.53
C ASN A 578 3.74 -8.06 -47.57
N ASP A 579 2.66 -8.34 -46.84
CA ASP A 579 2.01 -7.45 -45.86
C ASP A 579 1.49 -6.11 -46.49
N ASP A 580 1.02 -6.15 -47.76
CA ASP A 580 0.46 -4.96 -48.43
C ASP A 580 -1.06 -4.84 -48.35
N ALA A 581 -1.73 -5.73 -47.65
CA ALA A 581 -3.15 -5.88 -47.46
C ALA A 581 -3.94 -6.32 -48.73
N GLU A 582 -3.27 -6.76 -49.78
CA GLU A 582 -3.87 -7.29 -51.00
C GLU A 582 -3.26 -8.67 -51.37
N VAL A 583 -4.09 -9.71 -51.48
CA VAL A 583 -3.63 -11.03 -51.96
C VAL A 583 -3.59 -11.04 -53.48
N ASN A 584 -2.39 -10.98 -54.08
CA ASN A 584 -2.21 -10.85 -55.50
C ASN A 584 -0.88 -11.54 -55.98
N ILE A 585 -0.45 -11.29 -57.24
CA ILE A 585 0.74 -11.89 -57.80
C ILE A 585 2.05 -11.45 -57.10
N ALA A 586 2.02 -10.37 -56.35
CA ALA A 586 3.19 -9.92 -55.59
C ALA A 586 3.50 -10.90 -54.45
N ASP A 587 2.46 -11.48 -53.82
CA ASP A 587 2.62 -12.49 -52.75
C ASP A 587 3.21 -13.77 -53.31
N VAL A 588 2.75 -14.22 -54.47
CA VAL A 588 3.35 -15.35 -55.20
C VAL A 588 4.83 -15.12 -55.42
N ASN A 589 5.25 -13.94 -55.86
CA ASN A 589 6.64 -13.60 -56.04
C ASN A 589 7.40 -13.59 -54.70
N SER A 590 6.81 -13.10 -53.63
CA SER A 590 7.41 -13.10 -52.31
C SER A 590 7.69 -14.50 -51.77
N VAL A 591 6.79 -15.47 -51.99
CA VAL A 591 7.07 -16.89 -51.64
C VAL A 591 8.17 -17.47 -52.52
N ILE A 592 8.16 -17.15 -53.84
CA ILE A 592 9.23 -17.58 -54.74
C ILE A 592 10.60 -17.04 -54.31
N ASP A 593 10.69 -15.77 -53.93
CA ASP A 593 11.92 -15.15 -53.44
C ASP A 593 12.40 -15.84 -52.16
N ILE A 594 11.49 -16.17 -51.21
CA ILE A 594 11.83 -16.94 -50.02
C ILE A 594 12.37 -18.33 -50.38
N ILE A 595 11.73 -19.04 -51.29
CA ILE A 595 12.19 -20.38 -51.75
C ILE A 595 13.58 -20.30 -52.40
N LEU A 596 13.86 -19.25 -53.15
CA LEU A 596 15.14 -19.05 -53.84
C LEU A 596 16.24 -18.46 -52.96
N GLY A 597 15.90 -18.00 -51.76
CA GLY A 597 16.83 -17.36 -50.81
C GLY A 597 17.33 -16.01 -51.31
N SER A 598 16.52 -15.27 -52.04
CA SER A 598 16.84 -13.98 -52.67
C SER A 598 16.27 -12.80 -51.92
#